data_a2c74d6de9f637ddfec0dd07990daea1
#
_entry.id   a2c74d6de9f637ddfec0dd07990daea1
#
_cell.length_a   1.000
_cell.length_b   1.000
_cell.length_c   1.000
_cell.angle_alpha   90.00
_cell.angle_beta   90.00
_cell.angle_gamma   90.00
#
_symmetry.space_group_name_H-M   'P 1'
#
loop_
_entity.id
_entity.type
_entity.pdbx_description
1 polymer ?
#
loop_
_entity_poly.entity_id
_entity_poly.type
_entity_poly.pdbx_seq_one_letter_code
_entity_poly.pdbx_strand_id
1 'polypeptide(L)'
;MWRSQDRRGRKALVLTVQAASHLEPVFEPVIEKAGFKLVRLRIMGGAQKTLQVMAERPDGSMDVEGCTALSHAMLDFIEAEDPIEGEYEIEVSSPGIDRPLTRPMDFARWAGHEAKIELSLPVEGRRRFRGTLLGMDGQDVAIRADNADFKFPYRAIANAKLVLTDKLINEDLKARKGGHPESVRESDAQKTSTLGD
;
A
#
# COMPACT_ATOMS: atom_id res chain seq x y z
N MET A 1 37.57 2.61 -14.68
CA MET A 1 37.49 2.18 -13.27
C MET A 1 36.09 2.46 -12.72
N TRP A 2 35.06 1.78 -13.28
CA TRP A 2 33.64 2.11 -13.04
C TRP A 2 32.75 0.88 -13.23
N ARG A 3 32.93 -0.18 -12.42
CA ARG A 3 32.19 -1.45 -12.61
C ARG A 3 31.85 -2.24 -11.36
N SER A 4 31.89 -1.72 -10.14
CA SER A 4 31.66 -2.61 -8.99
C SER A 4 30.49 -2.28 -8.06
N GLN A 5 29.76 -1.19 -8.26
CA GLN A 5 28.65 -0.82 -7.34
C GLN A 5 27.27 -1.28 -7.77
N ASP A 6 27.04 -1.60 -9.06
CA ASP A 6 25.71 -1.90 -9.58
C ASP A 6 25.23 -3.36 -9.34
N ARG A 7 26.17 -4.29 -9.14
CA ARG A 7 25.80 -5.71 -8.94
C ARG A 7 25.39 -6.05 -7.50
N ARG A 8 25.85 -5.32 -6.51
CA ARG A 8 25.50 -5.60 -5.10
C ARG A 8 24.12 -5.05 -4.72
N GLY A 9 23.74 -3.89 -5.21
CA GLY A 9 22.44 -3.29 -4.95
C GLY A 9 21.27 -4.06 -5.57
N ARG A 10 21.46 -4.63 -6.77
CA ARG A 10 20.41 -5.43 -7.45
C ARG A 10 20.16 -6.78 -6.78
N LYS A 11 21.22 -7.45 -6.29
CA LYS A 11 21.05 -8.72 -5.56
C LYS A 11 20.37 -8.52 -4.20
N ALA A 12 20.73 -7.46 -3.48
CA ALA A 12 20.09 -7.14 -2.21
C ALA A 12 18.60 -6.79 -2.39
N LEU A 13 18.24 -6.01 -3.44
CA LEU A 13 16.85 -5.65 -3.71
C LEU A 13 16.00 -6.87 -4.09
N VAL A 14 16.52 -7.76 -4.92
CA VAL A 14 15.83 -8.98 -5.33
C VAL A 14 15.67 -9.96 -4.15
N LEU A 15 16.69 -10.10 -3.32
CA LEU A 15 16.61 -10.95 -2.12
C LEU A 15 15.62 -10.38 -1.09
N THR A 16 15.56 -9.07 -0.92
CA THR A 16 14.62 -8.43 0.01
C THR A 16 13.17 -8.60 -0.44
N VAL A 17 12.88 -8.46 -1.74
CA VAL A 17 11.54 -8.68 -2.28
C VAL A 17 11.11 -10.15 -2.21
N GLN A 18 12.01 -11.10 -2.47
CA GLN A 18 11.72 -12.53 -2.33
C GLN A 18 11.57 -12.94 -0.85
N ALA A 19 12.36 -12.37 0.04
CA ALA A 19 12.24 -12.64 1.48
C ALA A 19 10.90 -12.14 2.05
N ALA A 20 10.33 -11.06 1.53
CA ALA A 20 9.06 -10.55 1.98
C ALA A 20 7.85 -11.35 1.47
N SER A 21 7.91 -11.89 0.27
CA SER A 21 6.77 -12.62 -0.32
C SER A 21 6.45 -13.94 0.41
N HIS A 22 7.41 -14.58 1.08
CA HIS A 22 7.13 -15.76 1.91
C HIS A 22 6.59 -15.41 3.29
N LEU A 23 6.74 -14.17 3.73
CA LEU A 23 6.18 -13.69 5.00
C LEU A 23 4.72 -13.22 4.85
N GLU A 24 4.28 -12.83 3.65
CA GLU A 24 2.89 -12.41 3.44
C GLU A 24 1.88 -13.46 3.91
N PRO A 25 2.01 -14.77 3.58
CA PRO A 25 1.09 -15.79 4.06
C PRO A 25 1.11 -15.98 5.59
N VAL A 26 2.22 -15.60 6.25
CA VAL A 26 2.36 -15.69 7.71
C VAL A 26 1.67 -14.53 8.40
N PHE A 27 1.81 -13.31 7.89
CA PHE A 27 1.26 -12.11 8.51
C PHE A 27 -0.15 -11.76 8.05
N GLU A 28 -0.55 -12.15 6.83
CA GLU A 28 -1.88 -11.83 6.28
C GLU A 28 -3.04 -12.28 7.19
N PRO A 29 -3.04 -13.52 7.76
CA PRO A 29 -4.11 -13.94 8.68
C PRO A 29 -4.19 -13.10 9.97
N VAL A 30 -3.06 -12.63 10.48
CA VAL A 30 -3.01 -11.77 11.68
C VAL A 30 -3.61 -10.40 11.38
N ILE A 31 -3.23 -9.82 10.24
CA ILE A 31 -3.72 -8.53 9.76
C ILE A 31 -5.23 -8.59 9.49
N GLU A 32 -5.71 -9.67 8.85
CA GLU A 32 -7.13 -9.89 8.60
C GLU A 32 -7.94 -10.07 9.89
N LYS A 33 -7.42 -10.84 10.85
CA LYS A 33 -8.02 -11.02 12.17
C LYS A 33 -8.14 -9.70 12.95
N ALA A 34 -7.18 -8.80 12.76
CA ALA A 34 -7.22 -7.45 13.33
C ALA A 34 -8.19 -6.50 12.59
N GLY A 35 -8.87 -6.96 11.52
CA GLY A 35 -9.85 -6.19 10.76
C GLY A 35 -9.27 -5.34 9.62
N PHE A 36 -8.04 -5.64 9.20
CA PHE A 36 -7.35 -4.93 8.14
C PHE A 36 -7.07 -5.83 6.92
N LYS A 37 -6.74 -5.21 5.80
CA LYS A 37 -6.25 -5.87 4.58
C LYS A 37 -4.80 -5.49 4.37
N LEU A 38 -3.94 -6.47 4.16
CA LEU A 38 -2.56 -6.24 3.78
C LEU A 38 -2.50 -5.64 2.38
N VAL A 39 -1.82 -4.50 2.23
CA VAL A 39 -1.53 -3.88 0.94
C VAL A 39 -0.11 -4.23 0.50
N ARG A 40 0.87 -4.15 1.40
CA ARG A 40 2.26 -4.48 1.12
C ARG A 40 3.03 -4.83 2.38
N LEU A 41 3.85 -5.87 2.29
CA LEU A 41 4.83 -6.25 3.30
C LEU A 41 6.23 -6.19 2.69
N ARG A 42 7.18 -5.57 3.38
CA ARG A 42 8.58 -5.49 2.96
C ARG A 42 9.53 -5.52 4.14
N ILE A 43 10.68 -6.17 3.95
CA ILE A 43 11.83 -5.98 4.82
C ILE A 43 12.76 -5.00 4.13
N MET A 44 13.06 -3.90 4.80
CA MET A 44 13.96 -2.86 4.34
C MET A 44 15.14 -2.73 5.30
N GLY A 45 16.24 -2.12 4.81
CA GLY A 45 17.41 -1.84 5.61
C GLY A 45 18.57 -2.82 5.39
N GLY A 46 19.70 -2.53 6.02
CA GLY A 46 20.95 -3.31 6.00
C GLY A 46 21.26 -3.88 7.38
N ALA A 47 22.04 -3.14 8.17
CA ALA A 47 22.40 -3.54 9.54
C ALA A 47 21.19 -3.46 10.49
N GLN A 48 20.32 -2.49 10.29
CA GLN A 48 19.05 -2.35 11.01
C GLN A 48 17.91 -2.67 10.04
N LYS A 49 17.17 -3.74 10.32
CA LYS A 49 16.06 -4.20 9.48
C LYS A 49 14.76 -3.51 9.93
N THR A 50 13.92 -3.17 8.98
CA THR A 50 12.56 -2.67 9.25
C THR A 50 11.56 -3.53 8.50
N LEU A 51 10.62 -4.14 9.22
CA LEU A 51 9.45 -4.78 8.66
C LEU A 51 8.39 -3.70 8.40
N GLN A 52 8.29 -3.26 7.15
CA GLN A 52 7.30 -2.28 6.74
C GLN A 52 6.01 -3.00 6.33
N VAL A 53 4.91 -2.64 7.01
CA VAL A 53 3.56 -3.13 6.77
C VAL A 53 2.68 -1.98 6.32
N MET A 54 2.16 -2.06 5.10
CA MET A 54 1.10 -1.17 4.63
C MET A 54 -0.21 -1.92 4.63
N ALA A 55 -1.19 -1.40 5.36
CA ALA A 55 -2.51 -2.02 5.49
C ALA A 55 -3.61 -0.96 5.46
N GLU A 56 -4.84 -1.40 5.21
CA GLU A 56 -6.03 -0.56 5.20
C GLU A 56 -7.23 -1.34 5.73
N ARG A 57 -8.27 -0.66 6.20
CA ARG A 57 -9.56 -1.28 6.48
C ARG A 57 -10.25 -1.75 5.18
N PRO A 58 -11.29 -2.58 5.25
CA PRO A 58 -12.03 -3.02 4.06
C PRO A 58 -12.60 -1.90 3.20
N ASP A 59 -12.88 -0.73 3.80
CA ASP A 59 -13.35 0.47 3.11
C ASP A 59 -12.22 1.29 2.46
N GLY A 60 -10.95 0.91 2.70
CA GLY A 60 -9.76 1.59 2.19
C GLY A 60 -9.23 2.69 3.11
N SER A 61 -9.84 2.89 4.27
CA SER A 61 -9.37 3.86 5.27
C SER A 61 -8.24 3.30 6.14
N MET A 62 -7.41 4.18 6.68
CA MET A 62 -6.41 3.87 7.70
C MET A 62 -6.06 5.16 8.44
N ASP A 63 -6.31 5.19 9.73
CA ASP A 63 -6.00 6.28 10.64
C ASP A 63 -4.89 5.90 11.62
N VAL A 64 -4.50 6.83 12.47
CA VAL A 64 -3.45 6.60 13.47
C VAL A 64 -3.86 5.53 14.48
N GLU A 65 -5.12 5.50 14.89
CA GLU A 65 -5.66 4.50 15.82
C GLU A 65 -5.61 3.10 15.18
N GLY A 66 -5.96 2.98 13.90
CA GLY A 66 -5.83 1.74 13.14
C GLY A 66 -4.38 1.27 13.02
N CYS A 67 -3.45 2.18 12.75
CA CYS A 67 -2.02 1.85 12.73
C CYS A 67 -1.55 1.33 14.08
N THR A 68 -1.97 1.96 15.18
CA THR A 68 -1.61 1.55 16.53
C THR A 68 -2.20 0.18 16.88
N ALA A 69 -3.49 -0.03 16.60
CA ALA A 69 -4.15 -1.31 16.85
C ALA A 69 -3.50 -2.46 16.08
N LEU A 70 -3.19 -2.24 14.80
CA LEU A 70 -2.50 -3.24 13.97
C LEU A 70 -1.07 -3.47 14.46
N SER A 71 -0.34 -2.42 14.88
CA SER A 71 1.01 -2.58 15.44
C SER A 71 1.01 -3.49 16.67
N HIS A 72 0.06 -3.32 17.59
CA HIS A 72 -0.05 -4.18 18.77
C HIS A 72 -0.36 -5.63 18.39
N ALA A 73 -1.33 -5.86 17.51
CA ALA A 73 -1.66 -7.22 17.07
C ALA A 73 -0.48 -7.93 16.38
N MET A 74 0.34 -7.17 15.65
CA MET A 74 1.54 -7.70 15.03
C MET A 74 2.66 -7.99 16.03
N LEU A 75 2.85 -7.12 17.03
CA LEU A 75 3.82 -7.35 18.10
C LEU A 75 3.48 -8.60 18.91
N ASP A 76 2.21 -8.74 19.33
CA ASP A 76 1.75 -9.94 20.05
C ASP A 76 2.03 -11.24 19.28
N PHE A 77 1.79 -11.21 17.95
CA PHE A 77 2.07 -12.35 17.09
C PHE A 77 3.57 -12.63 16.95
N ILE A 78 4.37 -11.58 16.77
CA ILE A 78 5.83 -11.70 16.62
C ILE A 78 6.47 -12.23 17.89
N GLU A 79 6.04 -11.79 19.07
CA GLU A 79 6.52 -12.29 20.36
C GLU A 79 6.17 -13.78 20.58
N ALA A 80 5.03 -14.23 20.04
CA ALA A 80 4.59 -15.61 20.19
C ALA A 80 5.27 -16.58 19.20
N GLU A 81 5.49 -16.17 17.95
CA GLU A 81 5.87 -17.05 16.85
C GLU A 81 7.30 -16.84 16.32
N ASP A 82 7.94 -15.71 16.66
CA ASP A 82 9.30 -15.31 16.21
C ASP A 82 9.55 -15.59 14.70
N PRO A 83 8.71 -15.06 13.80
CA PRO A 83 8.70 -15.45 12.39
C PRO A 83 9.87 -14.93 11.56
N ILE A 84 10.71 -14.04 12.12
CA ILE A 84 11.82 -13.38 11.41
C ILE A 84 13.08 -13.41 12.27
N GLU A 85 14.13 -14.02 11.77
CA GLU A 85 15.40 -14.11 12.47
C GLU A 85 16.08 -12.73 12.67
N GLY A 86 16.54 -12.47 13.89
CA GLY A 86 17.34 -11.32 14.31
C GLY A 86 16.51 -10.10 14.68
N GLU A 87 17.20 -9.01 15.00
CA GLU A 87 16.57 -7.77 15.43
C GLU A 87 15.99 -7.00 14.25
N TYR A 88 14.79 -6.45 14.41
CA TYR A 88 14.12 -5.58 13.44
C TYR A 88 13.11 -4.66 14.12
N GLU A 89 12.81 -3.56 13.45
CA GLU A 89 11.75 -2.64 13.83
C GLU A 89 10.50 -2.92 12.98
N ILE A 90 9.31 -2.60 13.53
CA ILE A 90 8.05 -2.70 12.80
C ILE A 90 7.56 -1.29 12.48
N GLU A 91 7.25 -1.06 11.21
CA GLU A 91 6.61 0.16 10.72
C GLU A 91 5.25 -0.18 10.12
N VAL A 92 4.17 0.23 10.78
CA VAL A 92 2.80 0.11 10.25
C VAL A 92 2.35 1.45 9.71
N SER A 93 1.87 1.46 8.48
CA SER A 93 1.46 2.69 7.80
C SER A 93 0.27 2.49 6.86
N SER A 94 -0.39 3.60 6.55
CA SER A 94 -1.35 3.68 5.45
C SER A 94 -0.65 3.61 4.10
N PRO A 95 -1.25 2.98 3.06
CA PRO A 95 -0.70 3.01 1.70
C PRO A 95 -0.67 4.41 1.07
N GLY A 96 -1.37 5.39 1.65
CA GLY A 96 -1.48 6.74 1.09
C GLY A 96 -2.35 6.84 -0.16
N ILE A 97 -2.47 8.05 -0.73
CA ILE A 97 -3.25 8.30 -1.94
C ILE A 97 -2.53 7.74 -3.18
N ASP A 98 -1.21 7.91 -3.28
CA ASP A 98 -0.36 7.38 -4.36
C ASP A 98 0.06 5.91 -4.08
N ARG A 99 -0.90 5.13 -3.65
CA ARG A 99 -0.74 3.78 -3.13
C ARG A 99 -0.03 2.82 -4.08
N PRO A 100 0.70 1.83 -3.56
CA PRO A 100 1.22 0.74 -4.37
C PRO A 100 0.07 -0.13 -4.93
N LEU A 101 0.29 -0.65 -6.12
CA LEU A 101 -0.58 -1.64 -6.78
C LEU A 101 0.13 -2.99 -6.69
N THR A 102 -0.37 -3.86 -5.81
CA THR A 102 0.33 -5.09 -5.43
C THR A 102 -0.41 -6.36 -5.80
N ARG A 103 -1.70 -6.26 -6.10
CA ARG A 103 -2.57 -7.39 -6.45
C ARG A 103 -3.23 -7.15 -7.82
N PRO A 104 -3.57 -8.21 -8.59
CA PRO A 104 -4.25 -8.05 -9.87
C PRO A 104 -5.52 -7.20 -9.79
N MET A 105 -6.31 -7.35 -8.72
CA MET A 105 -7.52 -6.57 -8.49
C MET A 105 -7.27 -5.06 -8.33
N ASP A 106 -6.08 -4.66 -7.87
CA ASP A 106 -5.75 -3.24 -7.75
C ASP A 106 -5.68 -2.58 -9.13
N PHE A 107 -5.11 -3.27 -10.13
CA PHE A 107 -5.03 -2.75 -11.49
C PHE A 107 -6.41 -2.62 -12.15
N ALA A 108 -7.34 -3.52 -11.86
CA ALA A 108 -8.71 -3.42 -12.32
C ALA A 108 -9.45 -2.27 -11.62
N ARG A 109 -9.33 -2.18 -10.29
CA ARG A 109 -9.98 -1.14 -9.46
C ARG A 109 -9.59 0.27 -9.84
N TRP A 110 -8.30 0.47 -10.15
CA TRP A 110 -7.73 1.78 -10.44
C TRP A 110 -7.58 2.09 -11.93
N ALA A 111 -8.30 1.36 -12.79
CA ALA A 111 -8.36 1.68 -14.22
C ALA A 111 -8.83 3.13 -14.44
N GLY A 112 -8.23 3.83 -15.40
CA GLY A 112 -8.50 5.23 -15.68
C GLY A 112 -7.71 6.25 -14.85
N HIS A 113 -6.83 5.78 -13.94
CA HIS A 113 -5.89 6.62 -13.19
C HIS A 113 -4.48 6.53 -13.75
N GLU A 114 -3.69 7.57 -13.52
CA GLU A 114 -2.27 7.51 -13.85
C GLU A 114 -1.52 6.58 -12.90
N ALA A 115 -0.68 5.73 -13.47
CA ALA A 115 0.19 4.82 -12.74
C ALA A 115 1.63 4.88 -13.25
N LYS A 116 2.57 4.51 -12.38
CA LYS A 116 3.95 4.19 -12.71
C LYS A 116 4.13 2.70 -12.51
N ILE A 117 4.65 2.01 -13.54
CA ILE A 117 4.93 0.59 -13.53
C ILE A 117 6.40 0.38 -13.85
N GLU A 118 7.08 -0.44 -13.06
CA GLU A 118 8.44 -0.89 -13.31
C GLU A 118 8.45 -2.40 -13.52
N LEU A 119 9.03 -2.84 -14.62
CA LEU A 119 9.13 -4.25 -14.98
C LEU A 119 10.44 -4.86 -14.48
N SER A 120 10.42 -6.14 -14.15
CA SER A 120 11.60 -6.94 -13.79
C SER A 120 12.61 -7.02 -14.92
N LEU A 121 12.12 -7.19 -16.15
CA LEU A 121 12.90 -7.21 -17.38
C LEU A 121 12.37 -6.14 -18.34
N PRO A 122 13.24 -5.57 -19.20
CA PRO A 122 12.79 -4.58 -20.16
C PRO A 122 11.92 -5.21 -21.25
N VAL A 123 10.87 -4.47 -21.64
CA VAL A 123 10.06 -4.74 -22.84
C VAL A 123 10.38 -3.63 -23.84
N GLU A 124 10.78 -3.98 -25.06
CA GLU A 124 11.22 -3.03 -26.09
C GLU A 124 12.32 -2.07 -25.61
N GLY A 125 13.26 -2.57 -24.76
CA GLY A 125 14.33 -1.78 -24.18
C GLY A 125 13.92 -0.87 -23.01
N ARG A 126 12.65 -0.82 -22.63
CA ARG A 126 12.09 0.03 -21.58
C ARG A 126 11.61 -0.79 -20.39
N ARG A 127 11.98 -0.35 -19.18
CA ARG A 127 11.55 -0.99 -17.91
C ARG A 127 10.52 -0.18 -17.15
N ARG A 128 10.40 1.12 -17.42
CA ARG A 128 9.55 2.03 -16.66
C ARG A 128 8.51 2.65 -17.58
N PHE A 129 7.27 2.51 -17.19
CA PHE A 129 6.11 3.07 -17.87
C PHE A 129 5.36 4.01 -16.96
N ARG A 130 4.94 5.15 -17.48
CA ARG A 130 4.05 6.08 -16.79
C ARG A 130 2.94 6.46 -17.76
N GLY A 131 1.70 6.31 -17.31
CA GLY A 131 0.54 6.64 -18.15
C GLY A 131 -0.77 6.25 -17.49
N THR A 132 -1.81 6.24 -18.27
CA THR A 132 -3.15 5.86 -17.80
C THR A 132 -3.26 4.34 -17.74
N LEU A 133 -3.58 3.82 -16.56
CA LEU A 133 -3.86 2.41 -16.35
C LEU A 133 -5.17 2.06 -17.07
N LEU A 134 -5.14 1.06 -17.93
CA LEU A 134 -6.33 0.57 -18.66
C LEU A 134 -7.02 -0.58 -17.92
N GLY A 135 -6.32 -1.18 -16.94
CA GLY A 135 -6.84 -2.29 -16.13
C GLY A 135 -6.17 -3.62 -16.43
N MET A 136 -6.93 -4.70 -16.25
CA MET A 136 -6.49 -6.07 -16.52
C MET A 136 -7.14 -6.58 -17.81
N ASP A 137 -6.34 -7.31 -18.60
CA ASP A 137 -6.80 -8.09 -19.76
C ASP A 137 -6.31 -9.54 -19.56
N GLY A 138 -7.18 -10.37 -18.99
CA GLY A 138 -6.80 -11.69 -18.52
C GLY A 138 -5.75 -11.65 -17.40
N GLN A 139 -4.56 -12.14 -17.67
CA GLN A 139 -3.41 -12.12 -16.75
C GLN A 139 -2.46 -10.95 -17.01
N ASP A 140 -2.75 -10.11 -17.99
CA ASP A 140 -1.92 -8.99 -18.37
C ASP A 140 -2.45 -7.67 -17.80
N VAL A 141 -1.54 -6.81 -17.41
CA VAL A 141 -1.82 -5.42 -17.05
C VAL A 141 -1.66 -4.57 -18.30
N ALA A 142 -2.65 -3.73 -18.57
CA ALA A 142 -2.65 -2.82 -19.70
C ALA A 142 -2.48 -1.36 -19.23
N ILE A 143 -1.60 -0.61 -19.89
CA ILE A 143 -1.34 0.81 -19.64
C ILE A 143 -1.19 1.58 -20.95
N ARG A 144 -1.73 2.78 -21.02
CA ARG A 144 -1.53 3.72 -22.12
C ARG A 144 -0.44 4.71 -21.75
N ALA A 145 0.69 4.66 -22.44
CA ALA A 145 1.82 5.54 -22.25
C ALA A 145 2.31 6.07 -23.61
N ASP A 146 2.67 7.35 -23.68
CA ASP A 146 3.19 7.98 -24.92
C ASP A 146 2.30 7.74 -26.15
N ASN A 147 0.97 7.80 -25.98
CA ASN A 147 -0.07 7.53 -26.99
C ASN A 147 -0.08 6.10 -27.58
N ALA A 148 0.55 5.15 -26.90
CA ALA A 148 0.53 3.73 -27.27
C ALA A 148 0.04 2.88 -26.09
N ASP A 149 -0.62 1.76 -26.41
CA ASP A 149 -1.09 0.80 -25.42
C ASP A 149 -0.05 -0.32 -25.27
N PHE A 150 0.38 -0.54 -24.05
CA PHE A 150 1.32 -1.58 -23.66
C PHE A 150 0.60 -2.61 -22.79
N LYS A 151 0.94 -3.89 -22.99
CA LYS A 151 0.44 -4.98 -22.16
C LYS A 151 1.62 -5.83 -21.71
N PHE A 152 1.61 -6.21 -20.45
CA PHE A 152 2.64 -7.10 -19.90
C PHE A 152 2.06 -7.99 -18.79
N PRO A 153 2.53 -9.24 -18.68
CA PRO A 153 2.09 -10.16 -17.65
C PRO A 153 2.24 -9.52 -16.26
N TYR A 154 1.21 -9.64 -15.41
CA TYR A 154 1.26 -9.13 -14.03
C TYR A 154 2.53 -9.56 -13.29
N ARG A 155 2.95 -10.83 -13.47
CA ARG A 155 4.18 -11.35 -12.85
C ARG A 155 5.48 -10.71 -13.34
N ALA A 156 5.45 -9.99 -14.45
CA ALA A 156 6.61 -9.25 -14.95
C ALA A 156 6.78 -7.89 -14.25
N ILE A 157 5.79 -7.46 -13.45
CA ILE A 157 5.82 -6.20 -12.74
C ILE A 157 6.65 -6.37 -11.47
N ALA A 158 7.73 -5.58 -11.36
CA ALA A 158 8.55 -5.52 -10.16
C ALA A 158 8.00 -4.51 -9.15
N ASN A 159 7.42 -3.40 -9.62
CA ASN A 159 6.82 -2.39 -8.78
C ASN A 159 5.76 -1.61 -9.57
N ALA A 160 4.67 -1.25 -8.91
CA ALA A 160 3.66 -0.38 -9.47
C ALA A 160 3.05 0.51 -8.38
N LYS A 161 2.71 1.75 -8.75
CA LYS A 161 1.99 2.68 -7.87
C LYS A 161 1.19 3.69 -8.67
N LEU A 162 0.14 4.22 -8.05
CA LEU A 162 -0.60 5.36 -8.58
C LEU A 162 0.28 6.62 -8.62
N VAL A 163 -0.05 7.52 -9.51
CA VAL A 163 0.51 8.88 -9.55
C VAL A 163 -0.48 9.82 -8.92
N LEU A 164 0.01 10.67 -8.03
CA LEU A 164 -0.81 11.71 -7.42
C LEU A 164 -1.24 12.71 -8.50
N THR A 165 -2.53 12.74 -8.81
CA THR A 165 -3.18 13.65 -9.75
C THR A 165 -4.33 14.37 -9.06
N ASP A 166 -4.74 15.53 -9.57
CA ASP A 166 -5.89 16.27 -9.04
C ASP A 166 -7.18 15.43 -9.05
N LYS A 167 -7.34 14.58 -10.09
CA LYS A 167 -8.44 13.62 -10.16
C LYS A 167 -8.43 12.68 -8.95
N LEU A 168 -7.30 12.05 -8.69
CA LEU A 168 -7.13 11.09 -7.60
C LEU A 168 -7.33 11.75 -6.22
N ILE A 169 -6.77 12.96 -6.03
CA ILE A 169 -6.94 13.74 -4.80
C ILE A 169 -8.42 14.07 -4.57
N ASN A 170 -9.13 14.55 -5.61
CA ASN A 170 -10.53 14.90 -5.50
C ASN A 170 -11.43 13.70 -5.20
N GLU A 171 -11.12 12.53 -5.74
CA GLU A 171 -11.84 11.30 -5.45
C GLU A 171 -11.62 10.83 -4.01
N ASP A 172 -10.37 10.86 -3.52
CA ASP A 172 -10.03 10.54 -2.13
C ASP A 172 -10.73 11.49 -1.14
N LEU A 173 -10.71 12.80 -1.42
CA LEU A 173 -11.40 13.79 -0.59
C LEU A 173 -12.91 13.58 -0.54
N LYS A 174 -13.54 13.18 -1.66
CA LYS A 174 -14.97 12.85 -1.70
C LYS A 174 -15.27 11.60 -0.91
N ALA A 175 -14.44 10.55 -1.02
CA ALA A 175 -14.61 9.31 -0.27
C ALA A 175 -14.52 9.54 1.24
N ARG A 176 -13.57 10.35 1.69
CA ARG A 176 -13.41 10.72 3.11
C ARG A 176 -14.57 11.54 3.66
N LYS A 177 -15.14 12.46 2.85
CA LYS A 177 -16.31 13.25 3.26
C LYS A 177 -17.60 12.42 3.31
N GLY A 178 -17.75 11.41 2.48
CA GLY A 178 -18.90 10.51 2.47
C GLY A 178 -18.90 9.47 3.60
N GLY A 179 -17.78 9.27 4.29
CA GLY A 179 -17.62 8.29 5.36
C GLY A 179 -17.70 8.84 6.79
N HIS A 180 -18.00 10.13 6.99
CA HIS A 180 -18.17 10.71 8.32
C HIS A 180 -19.66 10.95 8.57
N PRO A 181 -20.37 10.17 9.40
CA PRO A 181 -21.66 10.59 9.89
C PRO A 181 -21.43 11.80 10.82
N GLU A 182 -22.09 12.90 10.49
CA GLU A 182 -22.29 14.03 11.41
C GLU A 182 -22.96 13.51 12.70
N SER A 183 -22.18 13.26 13.70
CA SER A 183 -22.67 13.07 15.06
C SER A 183 -21.68 13.71 16.02
N VAL A 184 -21.79 15.00 16.20
CA VAL A 184 -21.62 15.76 17.43
C VAL A 184 -21.83 17.25 17.13
N ARG A 185 -23.08 17.67 16.99
CA ARG A 185 -23.53 19.05 17.27
C ARG A 185 -24.98 18.99 17.65
N GLU A 186 -25.26 18.71 18.91
CA GLU A 186 -26.47 19.15 19.61
C GLU A 186 -26.45 18.60 21.04
N SER A 187 -25.76 19.30 21.93
CA SER A 187 -26.07 19.21 23.37
C SER A 187 -25.42 20.34 24.20
N ASP A 188 -25.58 21.60 23.75
CA ASP A 188 -25.28 22.76 24.60
C ASP A 188 -26.20 23.95 24.29
N ALA A 189 -27.51 23.70 24.29
CA ALA A 189 -28.49 24.80 24.25
C ALA A 189 -29.74 24.45 25.04
N GLN A 190 -29.61 24.08 26.30
CA GLN A 190 -30.79 24.10 27.23
C GLN A 190 -30.35 24.01 28.68
N LYS A 191 -29.73 25.07 29.18
CA LYS A 191 -29.71 25.35 30.63
C LYS A 191 -29.46 26.83 30.88
N THR A 192 -30.45 27.65 30.62
CA THR A 192 -30.61 28.95 31.27
C THR A 192 -32.04 29.44 31.06
N SER A 193 -32.95 29.01 31.88
CA SER A 193 -34.16 29.76 32.22
C SER A 193 -34.94 29.01 33.29
N THR A 194 -34.67 29.26 34.52
CA THR A 194 -35.66 29.29 35.61
C THR A 194 -34.93 29.68 36.89
N LEU A 195 -34.90 30.96 37.16
CA LEU A 195 -34.80 31.54 38.50
C LEU A 195 -35.35 32.94 38.39
N GLY A 196 -36.54 33.09 38.90
CA GLY A 196 -37.24 34.37 38.99
C GLY A 196 -38.68 34.12 39.37
N ASP A 197 -38.95 33.88 40.67
CA ASP A 197 -39.88 34.55 41.57
C ASP A 197 -39.88 33.86 42.92
#